data_466b1a2a14f6856c84b9f1846e7a9050
#
_entry.id   466b1a2a14f6856c84b9f1846e7a9050
#
_cell.length_a   1.000
_cell.length_b   1.000
_cell.length_c   1.000
_cell.angle_alpha   90.00
_cell.angle_beta   90.00
_cell.angle_gamma   90.00
#
_symmetry.space_group_name_H-M   'P 1'
#
loop_
_entity.id
_entity.type
_entity.pdbx_description
1 polymer ?
#
loop_
_entity_poly.entity_id
_entity_poly.type
_entity_poly.pdbx_seq_one_letter_code
_entity_poly.pdbx_strand_id
1 'polypeptide(L)'
;MKKTLPKLYQKDCFNLFVFSFILLCLHLTACLKEKNHRDIRGYYFPLEKLTDGEVYVYASAGNIGTDSIYWYHRSFLKGDLKFFSSTFYENYLAPMQHVQEEVVRNGLLLKSLYIYDLPDETMEYKQQRTEVKIVAGNSFPFEVKDSLGIFLYHIQWKSKEKDASLYRVIKNRRFIGDTLFNWNKQIIPAIFFKVREKIEVEKEGVSGQLFEGLEIYAKGIGLVYYEKQVSEDIRIAYRLVKQMSMEELEKKWEKEKMTN
;
A
#
# COMPACT_ATOMS: atom_id res chain seq x y z
N MET A 1 27.02 -45.83 -66.76
CA MET A 1 27.69 -44.53 -66.54
C MET A 1 27.13 -43.94 -65.21
N LYS A 2 27.85 -44.05 -64.14
CA LYS A 2 27.48 -43.41 -62.89
C LYS A 2 28.16 -42.01 -62.83
N LYS A 3 27.37 -40.95 -62.86
CA LYS A 3 27.84 -39.58 -62.66
C LYS A 3 28.04 -39.33 -61.17
N THR A 4 29.27 -39.24 -60.73
CA THR A 4 29.65 -38.79 -59.42
C THR A 4 29.51 -37.26 -59.33
N LEU A 5 28.65 -36.76 -58.44
CA LEU A 5 28.53 -35.34 -58.13
C LEU A 5 29.86 -34.82 -57.47
N PRO A 6 30.29 -33.61 -57.81
CA PRO A 6 31.55 -33.06 -57.24
C PRO A 6 31.50 -32.81 -55.76
N LYS A 7 32.52 -33.30 -55.09
CA LYS A 7 32.71 -33.17 -53.60
C LYS A 7 32.68 -31.74 -52.99
N LEU A 8 32.74 -30.71 -53.83
CA LEU A 8 32.68 -29.31 -53.38
C LEU A 8 31.29 -28.92 -52.87
N TYR A 9 30.21 -29.42 -53.46
CA TYR A 9 28.84 -29.05 -53.13
C TYR A 9 28.39 -29.59 -51.74
N GLN A 10 29.04 -30.62 -51.25
CA GLN A 10 28.68 -31.26 -50.01
C GLN A 10 29.21 -30.52 -48.75
N LYS A 11 30.32 -29.78 -48.88
CA LYS A 11 30.90 -28.97 -47.81
C LYS A 11 30.12 -27.66 -47.57
N ASP A 12 29.66 -27.05 -48.64
CA ASP A 12 28.92 -25.77 -48.55
C ASP A 12 27.52 -25.97 -47.95
N CYS A 13 26.82 -27.06 -48.31
CA CYS A 13 25.53 -27.39 -47.71
C CYS A 13 25.66 -27.74 -46.21
N PHE A 14 26.73 -28.41 -45.79
CA PHE A 14 26.93 -28.75 -44.40
C PHE A 14 27.24 -27.48 -43.55
N ASN A 15 28.05 -26.58 -44.05
CA ASN A 15 28.34 -25.31 -43.40
C ASN A 15 27.10 -24.40 -43.31
N LEU A 16 26.26 -24.36 -44.32
CA LEU A 16 25.02 -23.60 -44.32
C LEU A 16 24.01 -24.16 -43.29
N PHE A 17 23.95 -25.47 -43.13
CA PHE A 17 23.08 -26.14 -42.17
C PHE A 17 23.53 -25.88 -40.71
N VAL A 18 24.85 -25.95 -40.45
CA VAL A 18 25.44 -25.64 -39.14
C VAL A 18 25.23 -24.17 -38.77
N PHE A 19 25.41 -23.26 -39.74
CA PHE A 19 25.21 -21.82 -39.52
C PHE A 19 23.74 -21.48 -39.21
N SER A 20 22.82 -22.12 -39.94
CA SER A 20 21.36 -21.98 -39.70
C SER A 20 20.93 -22.54 -38.35
N PHE A 21 21.54 -23.65 -37.91
CA PHE A 21 21.25 -24.25 -36.60
C PHE A 21 21.79 -23.40 -35.44
N ILE A 22 22.99 -22.80 -35.60
CA ILE A 22 23.56 -21.87 -34.59
C ILE A 22 22.71 -20.61 -34.53
N LEU A 23 22.22 -20.08 -35.65
CA LEU A 23 21.33 -18.91 -35.66
C LEU A 23 19.99 -19.21 -34.97
N LEU A 24 19.43 -20.39 -35.17
CA LEU A 24 18.20 -20.86 -34.53
C LEU A 24 18.38 -21.02 -32.99
N CYS A 25 19.52 -21.54 -32.54
CA CYS A 25 19.84 -21.66 -31.15
C CYS A 25 20.01 -20.29 -30.45
N LEU A 26 20.58 -19.28 -31.15
CA LEU A 26 20.70 -17.92 -30.66
C LEU A 26 19.35 -17.22 -30.50
N HIS A 27 18.35 -17.54 -31.33
CA HIS A 27 17.01 -17.02 -31.19
C HIS A 27 16.23 -17.67 -30.04
N LEU A 28 16.53 -18.92 -29.66
CA LEU A 28 15.87 -19.61 -28.56
C LEU A 28 16.36 -19.11 -27.17
N THR A 29 17.60 -18.63 -27.08
CA THR A 29 18.13 -18.05 -25.80
C THR A 29 17.66 -16.61 -25.56
N ALA A 30 17.19 -15.89 -26.57
CA ALA A 30 16.71 -14.51 -26.44
C ALA A 30 15.30 -14.42 -25.82
N CYS A 31 14.57 -15.53 -25.67
CA CYS A 31 13.20 -15.54 -25.11
C CYS A 31 13.11 -15.84 -23.62
N LEU A 32 14.23 -16.09 -22.94
CA LEU A 32 14.25 -16.28 -21.47
C LEU A 32 14.65 -14.99 -20.76
N LYS A 33 14.05 -13.87 -21.11
CA LYS A 33 14.01 -12.76 -20.18
C LYS A 33 13.00 -13.13 -19.10
N GLU A 34 13.49 -13.78 -18.03
CA GLU A 34 12.71 -13.97 -16.81
C GLU A 34 12.04 -12.63 -16.49
N LYS A 35 10.71 -12.65 -16.51
CA LYS A 35 9.94 -11.56 -15.94
C LYS A 35 10.23 -11.63 -14.44
N ASN A 36 11.15 -10.84 -13.96
CA ASN A 36 11.44 -10.65 -12.54
C ASN A 36 10.23 -9.98 -11.86
N HIS A 37 9.08 -10.67 -11.90
CA HIS A 37 7.89 -10.33 -11.15
C HIS A 37 7.96 -11.08 -9.83
N ARG A 38 7.91 -10.33 -8.76
CA ARG A 38 7.87 -10.87 -7.41
C ARG A 38 6.46 -10.72 -6.86
N ASP A 39 5.87 -11.84 -6.43
CA ASP A 39 4.62 -11.83 -5.66
C ASP A 39 4.92 -11.38 -4.21
N ILE A 40 4.28 -10.27 -3.81
CA ILE A 40 4.37 -9.70 -2.48
C ILE A 40 3.04 -9.73 -1.73
N ARG A 41 2.04 -10.46 -2.24
CA ARG A 41 0.69 -10.57 -1.65
C ARG A 41 0.74 -11.02 -0.19
N GLY A 42 1.64 -11.93 0.16
CA GLY A 42 1.78 -12.42 1.53
C GLY A 42 2.27 -11.40 2.55
N TYR A 43 2.68 -10.20 2.10
CA TYR A 43 3.08 -9.09 2.97
C TYR A 43 1.95 -8.07 3.19
N TYR A 44 0.86 -8.16 2.43
CA TYR A 44 -0.33 -7.38 2.71
C TYR A 44 -1.06 -7.92 3.93
N PHE A 45 -2.08 -7.21 4.38
CA PHE A 45 -2.92 -7.64 5.49
C PHE A 45 -3.48 -9.05 5.24
N PRO A 46 -3.55 -9.93 6.27
CA PRO A 46 -4.01 -11.31 6.13
C PRO A 46 -5.55 -11.36 6.01
N LEU A 47 -6.08 -11.03 4.82
CA LEU A 47 -7.49 -10.82 4.55
C LEU A 47 -8.40 -11.96 5.03
N GLU A 48 -7.92 -13.21 4.98
CA GLU A 48 -8.70 -14.38 5.42
C GLU A 48 -8.90 -14.41 6.95
N LYS A 49 -8.01 -13.79 7.71
CA LYS A 49 -8.08 -13.71 9.17
C LYS A 49 -8.86 -12.49 9.67
N LEU A 50 -9.15 -11.55 8.77
CA LEU A 50 -9.78 -10.27 9.13
C LEU A 50 -11.30 -10.25 8.84
N THR A 51 -11.94 -11.40 8.70
CA THR A 51 -13.39 -11.49 8.45
C THR A 51 -14.21 -10.96 9.63
N ASP A 52 -13.76 -11.20 10.85
CA ASP A 52 -14.41 -10.71 12.07
C ASP A 52 -13.93 -9.30 12.46
N GLY A 53 -12.88 -8.82 11.79
CA GLY A 53 -12.25 -7.54 12.04
C GLY A 53 -11.25 -7.58 13.18
N GLU A 54 -10.23 -6.72 13.10
CA GLU A 54 -9.16 -6.61 14.08
C GLU A 54 -8.64 -5.17 14.16
N VAL A 55 -8.31 -4.71 15.35
CA VAL A 55 -7.70 -3.41 15.60
C VAL A 55 -6.20 -3.56 15.67
N TYR A 56 -5.51 -2.79 14.83
CA TYR A 56 -4.06 -2.63 14.83
C TYR A 56 -3.72 -1.36 15.59
N VAL A 57 -2.95 -1.48 16.67
CA VAL A 57 -2.52 -0.37 17.52
C VAL A 57 -1.10 0.02 17.15
N TYR A 58 -0.91 1.26 16.73
CA TYR A 58 0.39 1.81 16.40
C TYR A 58 0.79 2.84 17.45
N ALA A 59 1.96 2.68 18.04
CA ALA A 59 2.56 3.67 18.91
C ALA A 59 3.45 4.62 18.14
N SER A 60 3.55 5.86 18.61
CA SER A 60 4.48 6.85 18.06
C SER A 60 5.93 6.34 18.16
N ALA A 61 6.65 6.46 17.07
CA ALA A 61 8.07 6.12 16.91
C ALA A 61 8.85 7.28 16.28
N GLY A 62 8.19 8.40 16.04
CA GLY A 62 8.76 9.66 15.57
C GLY A 62 9.15 10.57 16.74
N ASN A 63 9.44 11.82 16.41
CA ASN A 63 9.71 12.85 17.41
C ASN A 63 8.49 13.76 17.67
N ILE A 64 7.43 13.60 16.87
CA ILE A 64 6.12 14.19 17.10
C ILE A 64 5.03 13.16 16.78
N GLY A 65 3.85 13.34 17.32
CA GLY A 65 2.66 12.52 17.11
C GLY A 65 1.90 12.25 18.41
N THR A 66 0.72 11.67 18.27
CA THR A 66 -0.05 11.15 19.40
C THR A 66 0.57 9.86 19.94
N ASP A 67 0.32 9.52 21.20
CA ASP A 67 0.89 8.32 21.83
C ASP A 67 0.53 7.03 21.08
N SER A 68 -0.72 6.91 20.67
CA SER A 68 -1.20 5.74 19.91
C SER A 68 -2.31 6.12 18.93
N ILE A 69 -2.33 5.42 17.83
CA ILE A 69 -3.41 5.47 16.83
C ILE A 69 -3.95 4.08 16.58
N TYR A 70 -5.21 3.99 16.15
CA TYR A 70 -5.94 2.74 16.03
C TYR A 70 -6.51 2.60 14.64
N TRP A 71 -6.23 1.46 13.98
CA TRP A 71 -6.81 1.11 12.70
C TRP A 71 -7.62 -0.17 12.84
N TYR A 72 -8.94 -0.09 12.68
CA TYR A 72 -9.79 -1.26 12.59
C TYR A 72 -9.83 -1.75 11.15
N HIS A 73 -9.39 -2.97 10.93
CA HIS A 73 -9.32 -3.62 9.64
C HIS A 73 -10.33 -4.76 9.56
N ARG A 74 -11.05 -4.85 8.44
CA ARG A 74 -12.00 -5.93 8.19
C ARG A 74 -12.00 -6.32 6.73
N SER A 75 -12.06 -7.63 6.42
CA SER A 75 -12.33 -8.13 5.08
C SER A 75 -13.74 -8.71 4.99
N PHE A 76 -14.39 -8.59 3.85
CA PHE A 76 -15.74 -9.12 3.64
C PHE A 76 -16.01 -9.36 2.15
N LEU A 77 -17.04 -10.14 1.88
CA LEU A 77 -17.55 -10.38 0.53
C LEU A 77 -18.81 -9.53 0.29
N LYS A 78 -18.95 -9.02 -0.93
CA LYS A 78 -20.16 -8.40 -1.45
C LYS A 78 -20.44 -9.00 -2.82
N GLY A 79 -21.36 -9.99 -2.86
CA GLY A 79 -21.45 -10.89 -4.00
C GLY A 79 -20.15 -11.68 -4.15
N ASP A 80 -19.63 -11.76 -5.36
CA ASP A 80 -18.38 -12.45 -5.68
C ASP A 80 -17.11 -11.57 -5.47
N LEU A 81 -17.29 -10.31 -5.11
CA LEU A 81 -16.19 -9.37 -4.91
C LEU A 81 -15.73 -9.38 -3.46
N LYS A 82 -14.41 -9.42 -3.28
CA LYS A 82 -13.78 -9.33 -1.97
C LYS A 82 -13.32 -7.89 -1.70
N PHE A 83 -13.65 -7.41 -0.52
CA PHE A 83 -13.29 -6.07 -0.05
C PHE A 83 -12.45 -6.14 1.21
N PHE A 84 -11.65 -5.10 1.39
CA PHE A 84 -10.94 -4.78 2.61
C PHE A 84 -11.31 -3.37 3.04
N SER A 85 -11.69 -3.19 4.29
CA SER A 85 -11.98 -1.88 4.86
C SER A 85 -11.09 -1.57 6.04
N SER A 86 -10.74 -0.30 6.16
CA SER A 86 -9.90 0.24 7.23
C SER A 86 -10.54 1.48 7.81
N THR A 87 -10.77 1.51 9.10
CA THR A 87 -11.27 2.69 9.81
C THR A 87 -10.22 3.19 10.79
N PHE A 88 -9.86 4.44 10.65
CA PHE A 88 -8.90 5.13 11.51
C PHE A 88 -9.59 5.81 12.68
N TYR A 89 -9.05 5.60 13.88
CA TYR A 89 -9.44 6.27 15.11
C TYR A 89 -8.19 6.88 15.76
N GLU A 90 -8.26 8.12 16.16
CA GLU A 90 -7.16 8.77 16.87
C GLU A 90 -7.35 8.65 18.40
N ASN A 91 -8.44 9.20 18.89
CA ASN A 91 -8.84 9.14 20.29
C ASN A 91 -10.35 8.89 20.35
N TYR A 92 -10.80 8.07 21.31
CA TYR A 92 -12.21 7.75 21.49
C TYR A 92 -12.83 7.05 20.24
N LEU A 93 -14.04 6.57 20.34
CA LEU A 93 -14.74 5.81 19.28
C LEU A 93 -15.14 6.62 18.03
N ALA A 94 -14.69 7.88 17.91
CA ALA A 94 -15.01 8.68 16.74
C ALA A 94 -14.09 8.33 15.56
N PRO A 95 -14.61 7.84 14.44
CA PRO A 95 -13.81 7.58 13.26
C PRO A 95 -13.35 8.90 12.64
N MET A 96 -12.08 8.95 12.22
CA MET A 96 -11.50 10.08 11.50
C MET A 96 -11.45 9.83 10.00
N GLN A 97 -11.31 8.57 9.61
CA GLN A 97 -11.23 8.16 8.22
C GLN A 97 -11.79 6.74 8.05
N HIS A 98 -12.47 6.51 6.95
CA HIS A 98 -12.87 5.17 6.51
C HIS A 98 -12.46 4.94 5.07
N VAL A 99 -11.78 3.84 4.82
CA VAL A 99 -11.28 3.43 3.50
C VAL A 99 -11.88 2.08 3.15
N GLN A 100 -12.32 1.93 1.91
CA GLN A 100 -12.74 0.65 1.36
C GLN A 100 -11.98 0.37 0.06
N GLU A 101 -11.39 -0.80 -0.02
CA GLU A 101 -10.59 -1.27 -1.14
C GLU A 101 -11.17 -2.58 -1.70
N GLU A 102 -11.19 -2.72 -3.01
CA GLU A 102 -11.53 -3.97 -3.68
C GLU A 102 -10.27 -4.78 -3.94
N VAL A 103 -10.31 -6.05 -3.61
CA VAL A 103 -9.25 -7.00 -3.93
C VAL A 103 -9.40 -7.41 -5.38
N VAL A 104 -8.46 -7.03 -6.21
CA VAL A 104 -8.41 -7.38 -7.63
C VAL A 104 -7.26 -8.33 -7.93
N ARG A 105 -7.18 -8.85 -9.15
CA ARG A 105 -6.16 -9.84 -9.53
C ARG A 105 -4.73 -9.41 -9.16
N ASN A 106 -4.38 -8.14 -9.40
CA ASN A 106 -2.99 -7.66 -9.27
C ASN A 106 -2.78 -6.69 -8.10
N GLY A 107 -3.72 -6.60 -7.15
CA GLY A 107 -3.57 -5.71 -6.01
C GLY A 107 -4.88 -5.31 -5.38
N LEU A 108 -4.86 -4.15 -4.75
CA LEU A 108 -6.03 -3.50 -4.17
C LEU A 108 -6.30 -2.17 -4.87
N LEU A 109 -7.58 -1.93 -5.11
CA LEU A 109 -8.07 -0.68 -5.68
C LEU A 109 -8.95 0.03 -4.67
N LEU A 110 -8.62 1.27 -4.37
CA LEU A 110 -9.45 2.16 -3.56
C LEU A 110 -10.81 2.36 -4.26
N LYS A 111 -11.89 2.08 -3.56
CA LYS A 111 -13.27 2.21 -4.07
C LYS A 111 -14.03 3.35 -3.42
N SER A 112 -13.83 3.55 -2.12
CA SER A 112 -14.38 4.70 -1.41
C SER A 112 -13.44 5.12 -0.28
N LEU A 113 -13.45 6.41 0.00
CA LEU A 113 -12.78 7.02 1.13
C LEU A 113 -13.67 8.10 1.70
N TYR A 114 -13.85 8.09 3.00
CA TYR A 114 -14.57 9.10 3.75
C TYR A 114 -13.65 9.72 4.79
N ILE A 115 -13.68 11.04 4.90
CA ILE A 115 -13.04 11.80 5.98
C ILE A 115 -14.18 12.29 6.87
N TYR A 116 -13.98 12.18 8.17
CA TYR A 116 -14.95 12.62 9.16
C TYR A 116 -14.45 13.89 9.83
N ASP A 117 -15.36 14.84 10.01
CA ASP A 117 -15.04 16.07 10.72
C ASP A 117 -14.81 15.75 12.21
N LEU A 118 -13.91 16.49 12.86
CA LEU A 118 -13.72 16.37 14.30
C LEU A 118 -15.04 16.70 15.00
N PRO A 119 -15.39 15.95 16.05
CA PRO A 119 -16.54 16.31 16.86
C PRO A 119 -16.30 17.69 17.47
N ASP A 120 -17.19 18.64 17.24
CA ASP A 120 -17.16 19.94 17.90
C ASP A 120 -17.78 19.77 19.29
N GLU A 121 -17.13 20.17 20.36
CA GLU A 121 -17.56 19.99 21.75
C GLU A 121 -18.91 20.67 22.07
N THR A 122 -19.39 21.53 21.19
CA THR A 122 -20.58 22.38 21.43
C THR A 122 -21.88 21.89 20.78
N MET A 123 -21.85 20.81 20.00
CA MET A 123 -23.03 20.32 19.28
C MET A 123 -23.48 18.92 19.72
N GLU A 124 -24.80 18.67 19.87
CA GLU A 124 -25.45 17.35 19.94
C GLU A 124 -25.30 16.63 18.59
N TYR A 125 -24.46 15.61 18.47
CA TYR A 125 -23.70 15.31 17.26
C TYR A 125 -24.19 14.21 16.38
N LYS A 126 -24.30 14.55 15.12
CA LYS A 126 -23.97 13.63 14.01
C LYS A 126 -22.66 14.09 13.38
N GLN A 127 -21.58 13.34 13.63
CA GLN A 127 -20.33 13.52 12.93
C GLN A 127 -20.56 13.53 11.41
N GLN A 128 -20.20 14.62 10.74
CA GLN A 128 -20.39 14.73 9.29
C GLN A 128 -19.23 14.04 8.57
N ARG A 129 -19.54 13.36 7.49
CA ARG A 129 -18.54 12.73 6.63
C ARG A 129 -18.45 13.44 5.29
N THR A 130 -17.23 13.56 4.77
CA THR A 130 -16.96 14.05 3.43
C THR A 130 -16.51 12.88 2.57
N GLU A 131 -17.21 12.62 1.46
CA GLU A 131 -16.78 11.65 0.47
C GLU A 131 -15.65 12.23 -0.37
N VAL A 132 -14.59 11.44 -0.52
CA VAL A 132 -13.37 11.84 -1.22
C VAL A 132 -13.44 11.36 -2.66
N LYS A 133 -13.17 12.23 -3.62
CA LYS A 133 -13.04 11.86 -5.03
C LYS A 133 -11.73 11.11 -5.26
N ILE A 134 -11.82 9.90 -5.80
CA ILE A 134 -10.68 9.07 -6.17
C ILE A 134 -10.30 9.37 -7.61
N VAL A 135 -9.09 9.85 -7.83
CA VAL A 135 -8.52 10.13 -9.18
C VAL A 135 -7.68 8.96 -9.65
N ALA A 136 -6.88 8.38 -8.76
CA ALA A 136 -6.16 7.12 -8.97
C ALA A 136 -6.14 6.33 -7.66
N GLY A 137 -6.44 5.05 -7.72
CA GLY A 137 -6.70 4.24 -6.53
C GLY A 137 -5.85 2.98 -6.40
N ASN A 138 -4.64 2.93 -6.97
CA ASN A 138 -3.75 1.78 -6.79
C ASN A 138 -3.14 1.83 -5.38
N SER A 139 -3.76 1.16 -4.41
CA SER A 139 -3.34 1.24 -3.02
C SER A 139 -2.21 0.27 -2.68
N PHE A 140 -2.27 -0.98 -3.14
CA PHE A 140 -1.19 -1.95 -2.93
C PHE A 140 -1.10 -2.95 -4.08
N PRO A 141 0.09 -3.17 -4.66
CA PRO A 141 0.29 -4.18 -5.71
C PRO A 141 0.50 -5.56 -5.11
N PHE A 142 0.04 -6.61 -5.80
CA PHE A 142 0.39 -7.99 -5.45
C PHE A 142 1.65 -8.48 -6.15
N GLU A 143 2.01 -7.85 -7.25
CA GLU A 143 3.23 -8.13 -7.97
C GLU A 143 4.05 -6.85 -8.18
N VAL A 144 5.33 -6.94 -7.92
CA VAL A 144 6.29 -5.86 -8.16
C VAL A 144 7.37 -6.33 -9.13
N LYS A 145 7.83 -5.41 -9.96
CA LYS A 145 9.07 -5.55 -10.72
C LYS A 145 10.16 -4.83 -9.95
N ASP A 146 11.38 -5.34 -10.03
CA ASP A 146 12.53 -4.69 -9.41
C ASP A 146 12.56 -3.20 -9.75
N SER A 147 12.42 -2.38 -8.75
CA SER A 147 12.61 -0.92 -8.68
C SER A 147 11.83 0.00 -9.65
N LEU A 148 11.03 -0.49 -10.61
CA LEU A 148 10.44 0.34 -11.67
C LEU A 148 8.94 0.64 -11.49
N GLY A 149 8.25 -0.02 -10.57
CA GLY A 149 6.82 0.20 -10.35
C GLY A 149 6.55 1.40 -9.45
N ILE A 150 5.78 2.37 -9.93
CA ILE A 150 5.21 3.45 -9.11
C ILE A 150 3.74 3.12 -8.94
N PHE A 151 3.29 2.99 -7.67
CA PHE A 151 1.90 2.76 -7.34
C PHE A 151 1.27 4.06 -6.88
N LEU A 152 0.38 4.58 -7.73
CA LEU A 152 -0.21 5.90 -7.57
C LEU A 152 -1.54 5.82 -6.85
N TYR A 153 -1.61 6.53 -5.74
CA TYR A 153 -2.82 6.86 -4.99
C TYR A 153 -3.02 8.37 -5.11
N HIS A 154 -4.14 8.80 -5.69
CA HIS A 154 -4.47 10.22 -5.85
C HIS A 154 -5.93 10.45 -5.49
N ILE A 155 -6.14 11.26 -4.47
CA ILE A 155 -7.46 11.63 -3.96
C ILE A 155 -7.59 13.14 -3.84
N GLN A 156 -8.85 13.61 -3.86
CA GLN A 156 -9.16 15.01 -3.64
C GLN A 156 -10.52 15.22 -2.99
N TRP A 157 -10.65 16.24 -2.15
CA TRP A 157 -11.91 16.62 -1.52
C TRP A 157 -11.95 18.12 -1.24
N LYS A 158 -13.16 18.64 -1.08
CA LYS A 158 -13.37 20.02 -0.63
C LYS A 158 -13.64 20.03 0.86
N SER A 159 -13.00 20.94 1.60
CA SER A 159 -13.38 21.24 2.98
C SER A 159 -14.83 21.72 3.02
N LYS A 160 -15.56 21.36 4.07
CA LYS A 160 -16.90 21.89 4.36
C LYS A 160 -16.87 23.20 5.14
N GLU A 161 -15.70 23.61 5.59
CA GLU A 161 -15.52 24.91 6.24
C GLU A 161 -15.87 26.06 5.28
N LYS A 162 -16.17 27.24 5.85
CA LYS A 162 -16.56 28.43 5.08
C LYS A 162 -15.62 28.77 3.90
N ASP A 163 -14.39 28.33 3.99
CA ASP A 163 -13.34 28.62 3.01
C ASP A 163 -13.24 27.63 1.85
N ALA A 164 -14.04 26.57 1.82
CA ALA A 164 -14.18 25.59 0.74
C ALA A 164 -12.87 25.19 0.01
N SER A 165 -11.76 25.11 0.73
CA SER A 165 -10.45 24.74 0.19
C SER A 165 -10.49 23.36 -0.46
N LEU A 166 -9.85 23.21 -1.62
CA LEU A 166 -9.70 21.92 -2.29
C LEU A 166 -8.37 21.29 -1.87
N TYR A 167 -8.46 20.15 -1.21
CA TYR A 167 -7.32 19.33 -0.82
C TYR A 167 -7.05 18.26 -1.85
N ARG A 168 -5.77 18.02 -2.16
CA ARG A 168 -5.32 16.90 -2.99
C ARG A 168 -4.20 16.17 -2.26
N VAL A 169 -4.26 14.86 -2.25
CA VAL A 169 -3.19 14.00 -1.74
C VAL A 169 -2.76 13.06 -2.86
N ILE A 170 -1.49 13.14 -3.21
CA ILE A 170 -0.87 12.28 -4.24
C ILE A 170 0.24 11.49 -3.55
N LYS A 171 0.06 10.18 -3.44
CA LYS A 171 1.03 9.28 -2.81
C LYS A 171 1.58 8.30 -3.84
N ASN A 172 2.89 8.27 -3.96
CA ASN A 172 3.62 7.32 -4.77
C ASN A 172 4.38 6.36 -3.87
N ARG A 173 4.21 5.06 -4.08
CA ARG A 173 4.98 4.00 -3.43
C ARG A 173 5.93 3.36 -4.42
N ARG A 174 7.17 3.17 -4.03
CA ARG A 174 8.17 2.44 -4.79
C ARG A 174 8.72 1.31 -3.94
N PHE A 175 8.58 0.09 -4.44
CA PHE A 175 9.19 -1.09 -3.80
C PHE A 175 10.72 -0.95 -3.80
N ILE A 176 11.36 -1.21 -2.67
CA ILE A 176 12.82 -1.11 -2.52
C ILE A 176 13.44 -2.48 -2.32
N GLY A 177 12.85 -3.33 -1.47
CA GLY A 177 13.44 -4.64 -1.21
C GLY A 177 12.94 -5.30 0.06
N ASP A 178 13.74 -6.26 0.51
CA ASP A 178 13.49 -7.04 1.71
C ASP A 178 14.08 -6.37 2.95
N THR A 179 13.45 -6.65 4.08
CA THR A 179 13.93 -6.28 5.42
C THR A 179 13.41 -7.30 6.43
N LEU A 180 13.70 -7.08 7.70
CA LEU A 180 13.23 -7.88 8.83
C LEU A 180 12.50 -6.99 9.82
N PHE A 181 11.45 -7.52 10.43
CA PHE A 181 10.69 -6.86 11.47
C PHE A 181 10.65 -7.71 12.72
N ASN A 182 10.93 -7.10 13.88
CA ASN A 182 10.81 -7.79 15.17
C ASN A 182 9.39 -7.60 15.71
N TRP A 183 8.64 -8.69 15.77
CA TRP A 183 7.29 -8.76 16.30
C TRP A 183 7.21 -9.84 17.38
N ASN A 184 6.82 -9.46 18.61
CA ASN A 184 6.68 -10.39 19.74
C ASN A 184 7.92 -11.27 19.96
N LYS A 185 9.11 -10.68 19.89
CA LYS A 185 10.42 -11.36 20.01
C LYS A 185 10.74 -12.32 18.86
N GLN A 186 9.95 -12.35 17.82
CA GLN A 186 10.21 -13.14 16.61
C GLN A 186 10.66 -12.22 15.47
N ILE A 187 11.64 -12.65 14.70
CA ILE A 187 12.08 -11.96 13.49
C ILE A 187 11.25 -12.46 12.31
N ILE A 188 10.46 -11.55 11.74
CA ILE A 188 9.55 -11.84 10.63
C ILE A 188 10.09 -11.21 9.34
N PRO A 189 10.10 -11.95 8.21
CA PRO A 189 10.40 -11.37 6.91
C PRO A 189 9.46 -10.21 6.60
N ALA A 190 10.02 -9.12 6.10
CA ALA A 190 9.29 -7.93 5.75
C ALA A 190 9.81 -7.33 4.43
N ILE A 191 9.03 -6.47 3.85
CA ILE A 191 9.39 -5.67 2.67
C ILE A 191 9.21 -4.21 2.98
N PHE A 192 9.89 -3.34 2.23
CA PHE A 192 9.72 -1.92 2.43
C PHE A 192 9.57 -1.14 1.13
N PHE A 193 8.79 -0.05 1.24
CA PHE A 193 8.53 0.90 0.17
C PHE A 193 9.05 2.26 0.57
N LYS A 194 9.73 2.94 -0.36
CA LYS A 194 9.90 4.39 -0.27
C LYS A 194 8.60 5.06 -0.71
N VAL A 195 8.16 6.05 0.07
CA VAL A 195 6.93 6.79 -0.17
C VAL A 195 7.28 8.24 -0.47
N ARG A 196 6.62 8.81 -1.48
CA ARG A 196 6.59 10.25 -1.74
C ARG A 196 5.14 10.69 -1.72
N GLU A 197 4.82 11.62 -0.84
CA GLU A 197 3.46 12.13 -0.67
C GLU A 197 3.45 13.63 -0.88
N LYS A 198 2.64 14.10 -1.83
CA LYS A 198 2.38 15.52 -2.07
C LYS A 198 0.99 15.86 -1.55
N ILE A 199 0.91 16.86 -0.68
CA ILE A 199 -0.35 17.42 -0.20
C ILE A 199 -0.45 18.83 -0.80
N GLU A 200 -1.54 19.09 -1.50
CA GLU A 200 -1.86 20.40 -2.09
C GLU A 200 -3.14 20.94 -1.49
N VAL A 201 -3.14 22.23 -1.23
CA VAL A 201 -4.31 22.99 -0.79
C VAL A 201 -4.51 24.13 -1.77
N GLU A 202 -5.69 24.17 -2.41
CA GLU A 202 -6.10 25.23 -3.33
C GLU A 202 -7.22 26.04 -2.68
N LYS A 203 -6.96 27.33 -2.43
CA LYS A 203 -7.91 28.31 -1.90
C LYS A 203 -7.93 29.54 -2.83
N GLU A 204 -7.09 30.52 -2.60
CA GLU A 204 -6.86 31.72 -3.46
C GLU A 204 -5.64 31.54 -4.37
N GLY A 205 -4.99 30.39 -4.27
CA GLY A 205 -3.82 29.92 -5.01
C GLY A 205 -3.54 28.49 -4.63
N VAL A 206 -2.54 27.87 -5.25
CA VAL A 206 -2.14 26.48 -4.92
C VAL A 206 -0.89 26.53 -4.07
N SER A 207 -0.99 26.03 -2.84
CA SER A 207 0.16 25.71 -1.99
C SER A 207 0.33 24.19 -1.92
N GLY A 208 1.56 23.71 -1.90
CA GLY A 208 1.80 22.28 -1.86
C GLY A 208 3.09 21.95 -1.13
N GLN A 209 3.09 20.84 -0.41
CA GLN A 209 4.25 20.32 0.29
C GLN A 209 4.50 18.87 -0.13
N LEU A 210 5.77 18.54 -0.36
CA LEU A 210 6.22 17.19 -0.69
C LEU A 210 6.89 16.58 0.53
N PHE A 211 6.45 15.37 0.90
CA PHE A 211 7.00 14.58 1.99
C PHE A 211 7.64 13.32 1.45
N GLU A 212 8.75 12.93 2.03
CA GLU A 212 9.34 11.61 1.84
C GLU A 212 9.09 10.74 3.07
N GLY A 213 8.99 9.43 2.87
CA GLY A 213 8.70 8.50 3.95
C GLY A 213 9.00 7.05 3.56
N LEU A 214 8.68 6.18 4.49
CA LEU A 214 8.90 4.75 4.41
C LEU A 214 7.65 4.01 4.92
N GLU A 215 7.33 2.90 4.28
CA GLU A 215 6.34 1.93 4.78
C GLU A 215 6.99 0.54 4.82
N ILE A 216 6.80 -0.20 5.94
CA ILE A 216 7.28 -1.58 6.10
C ILE A 216 6.06 -2.48 6.28
N TYR A 217 6.02 -3.55 5.50
CA TYR A 217 4.99 -4.58 5.55
C TYR A 217 5.62 -5.91 5.96
N ALA A 218 5.17 -6.50 7.06
CA ALA A 218 5.63 -7.79 7.55
C ALA A 218 4.75 -8.94 7.04
N LYS A 219 5.37 -10.05 6.69
CA LYS A 219 4.68 -11.21 6.13
C LYS A 219 3.63 -11.75 7.10
N GLY A 220 2.39 -11.88 6.61
CA GLY A 220 1.25 -12.39 7.37
C GLY A 220 0.69 -11.43 8.43
N ILE A 221 1.15 -10.16 8.46
CA ILE A 221 0.67 -9.11 9.37
C ILE A 221 0.12 -7.92 8.58
N GLY A 222 0.85 -7.42 7.58
CA GLY A 222 0.54 -6.21 6.85
C GLY A 222 1.47 -5.06 7.23
N LEU A 223 0.96 -3.82 7.20
CA LEU A 223 1.72 -2.62 7.56
C LEU A 223 2.12 -2.68 9.05
N VAL A 224 3.41 -2.60 9.32
CA VAL A 224 3.96 -2.68 10.69
C VAL A 224 4.74 -1.44 11.10
N TYR A 225 5.10 -0.62 10.14
CA TYR A 225 5.80 0.64 10.38
C TYR A 225 5.56 1.59 9.22
N TYR A 226 5.35 2.86 9.52
CA TYR A 226 5.40 3.92 8.53
C TYR A 226 5.99 5.19 9.12
N GLU A 227 6.63 5.98 8.27
CA GLU A 227 7.15 7.29 8.64
C GLU A 227 6.95 8.31 7.51
N LYS A 228 6.91 9.57 7.91
CA LYS A 228 6.86 10.75 7.05
C LYS A 228 7.81 11.80 7.61
N GLN A 229 8.77 12.25 6.80
CA GLN A 229 9.60 13.40 7.10
C GLN A 229 8.84 14.67 6.74
N VAL A 230 8.54 15.50 7.72
CA VAL A 230 7.77 16.74 7.57
C VAL A 230 8.71 17.92 7.35
N SER A 231 9.83 17.98 8.08
CA SER A 231 10.94 18.92 7.91
C SER A 231 12.24 18.24 8.33
N GLU A 232 13.38 18.93 8.30
CA GLU A 232 14.67 18.38 8.72
C GLU A 232 14.60 17.79 10.14
N ASP A 233 13.89 18.48 11.05
CA ASP A 233 13.81 18.11 12.46
C ASP A 233 12.50 17.40 12.84
N ILE A 234 11.52 17.35 11.95
CA ILE A 234 10.17 16.83 12.27
C ILE A 234 9.90 15.56 11.48
N ARG A 235 9.78 14.44 12.20
CA ARG A 235 9.41 13.14 11.67
C ARG A 235 8.21 12.56 12.41
N ILE A 236 7.16 12.29 11.67
CA ILE A 236 6.01 11.50 12.13
C ILE A 236 6.30 10.04 11.80
N ALA A 237 6.27 9.18 12.79
CA ALA A 237 6.43 7.74 12.57
C ALA A 237 5.58 6.95 13.55
N TYR A 238 5.08 5.82 13.08
CA TYR A 238 4.26 4.91 13.88
C TYR A 238 4.68 3.47 13.65
N ARG A 239 4.71 2.70 14.74
CA ARG A 239 5.06 1.28 14.74
C ARG A 239 3.94 0.45 15.33
N LEU A 240 3.59 -0.64 14.67
CA LEU A 240 2.64 -1.63 15.20
C LEU A 240 3.19 -2.22 16.51
N VAL A 241 2.40 -2.13 17.57
CA VAL A 241 2.75 -2.61 18.92
C VAL A 241 1.78 -3.66 19.45
N LYS A 242 0.54 -3.67 18.95
CA LYS A 242 -0.49 -4.60 19.41
C LYS A 242 -1.55 -4.83 18.34
N GLN A 243 -2.15 -6.02 18.35
CA GLN A 243 -3.41 -6.35 17.69
C GLN A 243 -4.42 -6.73 18.77
N MET A 244 -5.69 -6.34 18.61
CA MET A 244 -6.76 -6.61 19.56
C MET A 244 -8.13 -6.60 18.87
N SER A 245 -9.15 -7.13 19.53
CA SER A 245 -10.53 -7.01 19.04
C SER A 245 -11.09 -5.60 19.24
N MET A 246 -12.17 -5.27 18.51
CA MET A 246 -12.89 -4.00 18.73
C MET A 246 -13.48 -3.93 20.15
N GLU A 247 -13.99 -5.05 20.66
CA GLU A 247 -14.54 -5.13 22.03
C GLU A 247 -13.46 -4.81 23.10
N GLU A 248 -12.22 -5.28 22.92
CA GLU A 248 -11.11 -4.92 23.83
C GLU A 248 -10.79 -3.43 23.77
N LEU A 249 -10.85 -2.81 22.60
CA LEU A 249 -10.64 -1.37 22.43
C LEU A 249 -11.75 -0.56 23.08
N GLU A 250 -13.02 -0.94 22.89
CA GLU A 250 -14.18 -0.30 23.51
C GLU A 250 -14.07 -0.32 25.04
N LYS A 251 -13.79 -1.49 25.63
CA LYS A 251 -13.57 -1.63 27.08
C LYS A 251 -12.41 -0.76 27.60
N LYS A 252 -11.33 -0.64 26.80
CA LYS A 252 -10.22 0.23 27.15
C LYS A 252 -10.69 1.70 27.25
N TRP A 253 -11.41 2.19 26.27
CA TRP A 253 -11.86 3.58 26.21
C TRP A 253 -12.95 3.89 27.23
N GLU A 254 -13.84 2.96 27.54
CA GLU A 254 -14.81 3.11 28.64
C GLU A 254 -14.09 3.28 29.98
N LYS A 255 -13.05 2.48 30.24
CA LYS A 255 -12.26 2.59 31.45
C LYS A 255 -11.52 3.93 31.55
N GLU A 256 -10.94 4.42 30.47
CA GLU A 256 -10.25 5.71 30.41
C GLU A 256 -11.20 6.89 30.67
N LYS A 257 -12.44 6.82 30.14
CA LYS A 257 -13.49 7.82 30.40
C LYS A 257 -13.92 7.89 31.88
N MET A 258 -13.85 6.78 32.60
CA MET A 258 -14.23 6.76 34.04
C MET A 258 -13.10 7.28 34.94
N THR A 259 -11.88 7.40 34.40
CA THR A 259 -10.69 7.76 35.22
C THR A 259 -10.30 9.24 35.03
N ASN A 260 -10.84 9.91 33.99
CA ASN A 260 -10.69 11.34 33.70
C ASN A 260 -11.96 12.12 34.09
#